data_56c86371a35f63c450801a089e230cd6
#
_entry.id   56c86371a35f63c450801a089e230cd6
#
_cell.length_a   1.000
_cell.length_b   1.000
_cell.length_c   1.000
_cell.angle_alpha   90.00
_cell.angle_beta   90.00
_cell.angle_gamma   90.00
#
_symmetry.space_group_name_H-M   'P 1'
#
loop_
_entity.id
_entity.type
_entity.pdbx_description
1 polymer ?
#
loop_
_entity_poly.entity_id
_entity_poly.type
_entity_poly.pdbx_seq_one_letter_code
_entity_poly.pdbx_strand_id
1 'polypeptide(L)'
;VTEFKRALPNAEIFASSNDQDVKCHTRISQFAIERAKRLVECGEHVFMLIDSITRMARSFNNTSKNNATMSGGVGVGALEIPRRLFAAARNTRTAGSLTILATALIETGSKMDDLIFLEFKGTGNMELVLDRKIAEQFYYPAVNIFKSGTRREELLLQSFQLDKIHMLRSE
;
A
#
# COMPACT_ATOMS: atom_id res chain seq x y z
N VAL A 1 -15.36 -5.58 5.00
CA VAL A 1 -16.21 -4.47 4.52
C VAL A 1 -17.07 -3.92 5.66
N THR A 2 -17.80 -4.76 6.39
CA THR A 2 -18.73 -4.34 7.45
C THR A 2 -18.03 -3.58 8.59
N GLU A 3 -16.88 -4.06 9.04
CA GLU A 3 -16.08 -3.39 10.09
C GLU A 3 -15.57 -2.02 9.66
N PHE A 4 -15.08 -1.89 8.43
CA PHE A 4 -14.69 -0.59 7.87
C PHE A 4 -15.84 0.39 7.82
N LYS A 5 -17.04 -0.06 7.42
CA LYS A 5 -18.23 0.80 7.43
C LYS A 5 -18.63 1.28 8.83
N ARG A 6 -18.42 0.43 9.84
CA ARG A 6 -18.70 0.78 11.24
C ARG A 6 -17.64 1.74 11.81
N ALA A 7 -16.37 1.47 11.52
CA ALA A 7 -15.25 2.26 12.04
C ALA A 7 -15.12 3.64 11.34
N LEU A 8 -15.49 3.71 10.07
CA LEU A 8 -15.33 4.89 9.22
C LEU A 8 -16.66 5.25 8.54
N PRO A 9 -17.67 5.71 9.29
CA PRO A 9 -19.02 5.95 8.77
C PRO A 9 -19.08 7.05 7.70
N ASN A 10 -18.11 7.97 7.70
CA ASN A 10 -18.04 9.09 6.75
C ASN A 10 -17.13 8.81 5.55
N ALA A 11 -16.50 7.63 5.48
CA ALA A 11 -15.62 7.29 4.36
C ALA A 11 -16.41 6.75 3.16
N GLU A 12 -16.02 7.16 1.97
CA GLU A 12 -16.49 6.55 0.71
C GLU A 12 -15.80 5.18 0.55
N ILE A 13 -16.55 4.08 0.55
CA ILE A 13 -16.01 2.72 0.56
C ILE A 13 -16.25 2.02 -0.76
N PHE A 14 -15.17 1.65 -1.43
CA PHE A 14 -15.14 0.81 -2.62
C PHE A 14 -14.75 -0.60 -2.22
N ALA A 15 -15.63 -1.56 -2.34
CA ALA A 15 -15.36 -2.92 -1.87
C ALA A 15 -15.77 -3.96 -2.89
N SER A 16 -14.99 -5.04 -2.94
CA SER A 16 -15.35 -6.28 -3.61
C SER A 16 -15.08 -7.45 -2.68
N SER A 17 -16.01 -8.38 -2.60
CA SER A 17 -15.93 -9.57 -1.75
C SER A 17 -15.30 -10.74 -2.51
N ASN A 18 -14.81 -11.75 -1.76
CA ASN A 18 -14.07 -12.88 -2.34
C ASN A 18 -14.92 -13.78 -3.25
N ASP A 19 -16.25 -13.66 -3.20
CA ASP A 19 -17.22 -14.37 -4.03
C ASP A 19 -17.43 -13.71 -5.41
N GLN A 20 -16.90 -12.50 -5.61
CA GLN A 20 -17.00 -11.78 -6.87
C GLN A 20 -15.90 -12.18 -7.87
N ASP A 21 -16.17 -11.98 -9.15
CA ASP A 21 -15.19 -12.23 -10.22
C ASP A 21 -13.95 -11.36 -10.05
N VAL A 22 -12.80 -11.93 -10.37
CA VAL A 22 -11.49 -11.25 -10.33
C VAL A 22 -11.48 -9.95 -11.14
N LYS A 23 -12.23 -9.88 -12.23
CA LYS A 23 -12.41 -8.65 -13.02
C LYS A 23 -13.10 -7.54 -12.23
N CYS A 24 -13.99 -7.91 -11.30
CA CYS A 24 -14.64 -6.94 -10.42
C CYS A 24 -13.60 -6.28 -9.50
N HIS A 25 -12.68 -7.07 -8.92
CA HIS A 25 -11.63 -6.55 -8.05
C HIS A 25 -10.72 -5.55 -8.77
N THR A 26 -10.28 -5.87 -9.99
CA THR A 26 -9.44 -4.96 -10.78
C THR A 26 -10.17 -3.68 -11.17
N ARG A 27 -11.44 -3.79 -11.57
CA ARG A 27 -12.28 -2.65 -11.96
C ARG A 27 -12.54 -1.71 -10.78
N ILE A 28 -12.89 -2.23 -9.62
CA ILE A 28 -13.12 -1.43 -8.40
C ILE A 28 -11.85 -0.70 -7.97
N SER A 29 -10.70 -1.37 -8.01
CA SER A 29 -9.42 -0.76 -7.67
C SER A 29 -9.08 0.42 -8.59
N GLN A 30 -9.28 0.26 -9.90
CA GLN A 30 -9.08 1.33 -10.88
C GLN A 30 -10.07 2.48 -10.65
N PHE A 31 -11.35 2.16 -10.46
CA PHE A 31 -12.38 3.16 -10.24
C PHE A 31 -12.13 4.00 -8.99
N ALA A 32 -11.76 3.37 -7.86
CA ALA A 32 -11.47 4.06 -6.61
C ALA A 32 -10.32 5.08 -6.77
N ILE A 33 -9.25 4.69 -7.46
CA ILE A 33 -8.10 5.58 -7.68
C ILE A 33 -8.44 6.70 -8.68
N GLU A 34 -9.18 6.40 -9.74
CA GLU A 34 -9.64 7.45 -10.67
C GLU A 34 -10.60 8.43 -9.98
N ARG A 35 -11.48 7.95 -9.10
CA ARG A 35 -12.32 8.82 -8.26
C ARG A 35 -11.48 9.73 -7.38
N ALA A 36 -10.48 9.17 -6.69
CA ALA A 36 -9.56 9.95 -5.86
C ALA A 36 -8.83 11.03 -6.65
N LYS A 37 -8.33 10.71 -7.86
CA LYS A 37 -7.69 11.70 -8.74
C LYS A 37 -8.62 12.84 -9.12
N ARG A 38 -9.90 12.55 -9.45
CA ARG A 38 -10.87 13.59 -9.78
C ARG A 38 -11.13 14.53 -8.60
N LEU A 39 -11.22 14.00 -7.38
CA LEU A 39 -11.33 14.81 -6.18
C LEU A 39 -10.13 15.73 -5.98
N VAL A 40 -8.91 15.20 -6.17
CA VAL A 40 -7.68 16.00 -6.09
C VAL A 40 -7.67 17.13 -7.12
N GLU A 41 -8.12 16.85 -8.35
CA GLU A 41 -8.22 17.87 -9.40
C GLU A 41 -9.23 18.98 -9.05
N CYS A 42 -10.25 18.65 -8.26
CA CYS A 42 -11.20 19.62 -7.69
C CYS A 42 -10.65 20.40 -6.49
N GLY A 43 -9.41 20.15 -6.08
CA GLY A 43 -8.77 20.84 -4.96
C GLY A 43 -8.83 20.10 -3.62
N GLU A 44 -9.44 18.91 -3.57
CA GLU A 44 -9.60 18.14 -2.34
C GLU A 44 -8.30 17.45 -1.90
N HIS A 45 -8.11 17.33 -0.58
CA HIS A 45 -7.05 16.53 0.02
C HIS A 45 -7.58 15.14 0.36
N VAL A 46 -7.20 14.16 -0.45
CA VAL A 46 -7.71 12.79 -0.36
C VAL A 46 -6.73 11.90 0.40
N PHE A 47 -7.23 11.20 1.41
CA PHE A 47 -6.52 10.11 2.10
C PHE A 47 -7.18 8.78 1.73
N MET A 48 -6.44 7.92 1.04
CA MET A 48 -6.92 6.63 0.55
C MET A 48 -6.28 5.49 1.33
N LEU A 49 -7.12 4.56 1.83
CA LEU A 49 -6.70 3.30 2.43
C LEU A 49 -6.92 2.15 1.44
N ILE A 50 -5.93 1.29 1.25
CA ILE A 50 -6.02 0.09 0.41
C ILE A 50 -5.71 -1.14 1.26
N ASP A 51 -6.70 -1.99 1.47
CA ASP A 51 -6.55 -3.27 2.16
C ASP A 51 -6.92 -4.43 1.23
N SER A 52 -5.94 -5.08 0.66
CA SER A 52 -4.48 -4.89 0.63
C SER A 52 -3.96 -4.74 -0.80
N ILE A 53 -2.79 -4.12 -0.94
CA ILE A 53 -2.14 -4.00 -2.24
C ILE A 53 -1.71 -5.37 -2.79
N THR A 54 -1.40 -6.33 -1.91
CA THR A 54 -1.08 -7.72 -2.29
C THR A 54 -2.27 -8.39 -2.98
N ARG A 55 -3.48 -8.27 -2.43
CA ARG A 55 -4.70 -8.82 -3.05
C ARG A 55 -5.02 -8.13 -4.37
N MET A 56 -4.88 -6.81 -4.42
CA MET A 56 -5.04 -6.04 -5.64
C MET A 56 -4.09 -6.55 -6.73
N ALA A 57 -2.80 -6.66 -6.45
CA ALA A 57 -1.79 -7.14 -7.39
C ALA A 57 -2.04 -8.57 -7.87
N ARG A 58 -2.44 -9.48 -6.97
CA ARG A 58 -2.84 -10.86 -7.34
C ARG A 58 -4.01 -10.86 -8.31
N SER A 59 -5.01 -9.99 -8.11
CA SER A 59 -6.16 -9.89 -9.00
C SER A 59 -5.76 -9.44 -10.41
N PHE A 60 -4.85 -8.47 -10.51
CA PHE A 60 -4.32 -8.04 -11.81
C PHE A 60 -3.48 -9.14 -12.46
N ASN A 61 -2.70 -9.90 -11.68
CA ASN A 61 -1.95 -11.04 -12.19
C ASN A 61 -2.88 -12.10 -12.79
N ASN A 62 -3.97 -12.43 -12.10
CA ASN A 62 -4.95 -13.44 -12.56
C ASN A 62 -5.75 -12.99 -13.79
N THR A 63 -5.87 -11.67 -14.03
CA THR A 63 -6.52 -11.14 -15.24
C THR A 63 -5.57 -10.90 -16.40
N SER A 64 -4.25 -11.03 -16.17
CA SER A 64 -3.24 -10.88 -17.21
C SER A 64 -3.38 -12.00 -18.25
N LYS A 65 -3.41 -11.63 -19.52
CA LYS A 65 -3.50 -12.59 -20.65
C LYS A 65 -2.15 -13.16 -21.07
N ASN A 66 -1.03 -12.72 -20.48
CA ASN A 66 0.29 -13.17 -20.83
C ASN A 66 0.58 -14.54 -20.20
N ASN A 67 0.86 -15.54 -21.01
CA ASN A 67 1.27 -16.88 -20.57
C ASN A 67 2.72 -16.93 -20.07
N ALA A 68 3.53 -15.90 -20.34
CA ALA A 68 4.90 -15.83 -19.85
C ALA A 68 4.90 -15.35 -18.38
N THR A 69 5.45 -16.17 -17.50
CA THR A 69 5.57 -15.90 -16.07
C THR A 69 7.02 -15.67 -15.68
N MET A 70 7.24 -14.70 -14.79
CA MET A 70 8.50 -14.52 -14.07
C MET A 70 8.60 -15.50 -12.89
N SER A 71 9.76 -15.54 -12.24
CA SER A 71 9.92 -16.28 -10.98
C SER A 71 8.79 -15.93 -10.01
N GLY A 72 8.26 -16.91 -9.27
CA GLY A 72 7.15 -16.73 -8.33
C GLY A 72 5.75 -16.70 -8.95
N GLY A 73 5.59 -17.01 -10.26
CA GLY A 73 4.26 -17.11 -10.90
C GLY A 73 3.61 -15.76 -11.23
N VAL A 74 4.38 -14.68 -11.26
CA VAL A 74 3.90 -13.35 -11.67
C VAL A 74 4.02 -13.24 -13.19
N GLY A 75 2.93 -12.90 -13.87
CA GLY A 75 2.90 -12.66 -15.31
C GLY A 75 3.74 -11.44 -15.71
N VAL A 76 4.42 -11.51 -16.84
CA VAL A 76 5.20 -10.38 -17.36
C VAL A 76 4.26 -9.18 -17.57
N GLY A 77 4.57 -8.04 -16.93
CA GLY A 77 3.77 -6.82 -17.01
C GLY A 77 2.51 -6.80 -16.11
N ALA A 78 2.18 -7.88 -15.40
CA ALA A 78 0.97 -7.96 -14.59
C ALA A 78 0.91 -6.92 -13.46
N LEU A 79 2.07 -6.52 -12.94
CA LEU A 79 2.18 -5.54 -11.86
C LEU A 79 2.31 -4.09 -12.35
N GLU A 80 2.37 -3.84 -13.64
CA GLU A 80 2.52 -2.49 -14.20
C GLU A 80 1.34 -1.58 -13.82
N ILE A 81 0.11 -2.06 -14.02
CA ILE A 81 -1.09 -1.29 -13.69
C ILE A 81 -1.18 -1.05 -12.18
N PRO A 82 -1.13 -2.06 -11.29
CA PRO A 82 -1.17 -1.83 -9.85
C PRO A 82 -0.09 -0.87 -9.36
N ARG A 83 1.14 -0.99 -9.86
CA ARG A 83 2.24 -0.10 -9.51
C ARG A 83 1.95 1.34 -9.94
N ARG A 84 1.44 1.55 -11.16
CA ARG A 84 1.03 2.86 -11.66
C ARG A 84 -0.12 3.47 -10.86
N LEU A 85 -1.07 2.64 -10.40
CA LEU A 85 -2.16 3.07 -9.53
C LEU A 85 -1.62 3.56 -8.18
N PHE A 86 -0.72 2.80 -7.56
CA PHE A 86 -0.10 3.19 -6.30
C PHE A 86 0.80 4.44 -6.45
N ALA A 87 1.51 4.56 -7.55
CA ALA A 87 2.33 5.73 -7.88
C ALA A 87 1.52 7.02 -8.19
N ALA A 88 0.19 6.94 -8.14
CA ALA A 88 -0.66 8.12 -8.29
C ALA A 88 -0.62 9.07 -7.09
N ALA A 89 -0.16 8.59 -5.91
CA ALA A 89 0.02 9.42 -4.72
C ALA A 89 0.95 10.60 -4.99
N ARG A 90 0.48 11.80 -4.69
CA ARG A 90 1.25 13.05 -4.91
C ARG A 90 0.65 14.23 -4.18
N ASN A 91 1.48 15.22 -3.91
CA ASN A 91 1.06 16.56 -3.56
C ASN A 91 1.15 17.43 -4.83
N THR A 92 0.05 18.09 -5.21
CA THR A 92 0.03 18.95 -6.39
C THR A 92 0.38 20.39 -6.01
N ARG A 93 0.83 21.20 -6.97
CA ARG A 93 1.19 22.61 -6.71
C ARG A 93 -0.01 23.53 -6.66
N THR A 94 -1.07 23.24 -7.43
CA THR A 94 -2.19 24.14 -7.69
C THR A 94 -3.56 23.54 -7.38
N ALA A 95 -3.59 22.27 -6.97
CA ALA A 95 -4.82 21.55 -6.63
C ALA A 95 -4.66 20.85 -5.28
N GLY A 96 -5.43 19.78 -5.03
CA GLY A 96 -5.36 19.01 -3.81
C GLY A 96 -4.17 18.04 -3.73
N SER A 97 -4.25 17.08 -2.82
CA SER A 97 -3.24 16.04 -2.64
C SER A 97 -3.86 14.65 -2.53
N LEU A 98 -3.13 13.62 -2.95
CA LEU A 98 -3.49 12.22 -2.74
C LEU A 98 -2.43 11.54 -1.90
N THR A 99 -2.82 11.15 -0.69
CA THR A 99 -2.03 10.28 0.18
C THR A 99 -2.59 8.87 0.12
N ILE A 100 -1.76 7.87 -0.15
CA ILE A 100 -2.16 6.46 -0.19
C ILE A 100 -1.44 5.70 0.90
N LEU A 101 -2.20 5.07 1.80
CA LEU A 101 -1.72 4.09 2.76
C LEU A 101 -2.24 2.71 2.34
N ALA A 102 -1.33 1.78 2.07
CA ALA A 102 -1.69 0.43 1.64
C ALA A 102 -1.08 -0.61 2.57
N THR A 103 -1.89 -1.61 2.95
CA THR A 103 -1.36 -2.79 3.63
C THR A 103 -0.75 -3.75 2.60
N ALA A 104 0.36 -4.39 2.98
CA ALA A 104 1.00 -5.44 2.19
C ALA A 104 1.22 -6.68 3.06
N LEU A 105 1.03 -7.86 2.47
CA LEU A 105 1.27 -9.12 3.15
C LEU A 105 2.73 -9.52 2.96
N ILE A 106 3.40 -9.82 4.06
CA ILE A 106 4.79 -10.33 4.09
C ILE A 106 4.85 -11.62 4.90
N GLU A 107 5.90 -12.40 4.71
CA GLU A 107 6.12 -13.65 5.46
C GLU A 107 4.95 -14.65 5.35
N THR A 108 4.29 -14.70 4.19
CA THR A 108 3.18 -15.62 3.91
C THR A 108 3.66 -16.99 3.41
N GLY A 109 4.94 -17.16 3.15
CA GLY A 109 5.51 -18.33 2.48
C GLY A 109 5.27 -18.35 0.95
N SER A 110 4.64 -17.32 0.40
CA SER A 110 4.34 -17.19 -1.03
C SER A 110 5.42 -16.35 -1.73
N LYS A 111 6.17 -16.96 -2.65
CA LYS A 111 7.14 -16.23 -3.48
C LYS A 111 6.49 -15.09 -4.31
N MET A 112 5.22 -15.25 -4.66
CA MET A 112 4.47 -14.20 -5.35
C MET A 112 4.29 -12.97 -4.46
N ASP A 113 3.96 -13.14 -3.18
CA ASP A 113 3.76 -12.03 -2.26
C ASP A 113 5.08 -11.29 -1.99
N ASP A 114 6.18 -12.01 -1.88
CA ASP A 114 7.51 -11.43 -1.71
C ASP A 114 7.88 -10.56 -2.91
N LEU A 115 7.62 -11.04 -4.14
CA LEU A 115 7.84 -10.26 -5.36
C LEU A 115 6.93 -9.04 -5.43
N ILE A 116 5.64 -9.18 -5.12
CA ILE A 116 4.70 -8.06 -5.06
C ILE A 116 5.21 -7.01 -4.07
N PHE A 117 5.59 -7.43 -2.86
CA PHE A 117 6.13 -6.51 -1.85
C PHE A 117 7.36 -5.75 -2.35
N LEU A 118 8.33 -6.45 -2.97
CA LEU A 118 9.54 -5.83 -3.51
C LEU A 118 9.25 -4.80 -4.61
N GLU A 119 8.30 -5.09 -5.50
CA GLU A 119 7.88 -4.16 -6.56
C GLU A 119 7.26 -2.88 -6.00
N PHE A 120 6.43 -2.98 -4.95
CA PHE A 120 5.80 -1.82 -4.34
C PHE A 120 6.73 -1.06 -3.39
N LYS A 121 7.69 -1.75 -2.75
CA LYS A 121 8.73 -1.12 -1.93
C LYS A 121 9.51 -0.07 -2.71
N GLY A 122 9.78 -0.33 -3.99
CA GLY A 122 10.42 0.65 -4.89
C GLY A 122 9.59 1.91 -5.14
N THR A 123 8.27 1.83 -5.05
CA THR A 123 7.33 2.92 -5.36
C THR A 123 6.95 3.74 -4.11
N GLY A 124 6.82 3.10 -2.96
CA GLY A 124 6.45 3.75 -1.70
C GLY A 124 7.58 4.63 -1.15
N ASN A 125 7.22 5.61 -0.35
CA ASN A 125 8.17 6.52 0.34
C ASN A 125 8.24 6.28 1.86
N MET A 126 7.37 5.44 2.42
CA MET A 126 7.36 5.05 3.83
C MET A 126 6.99 3.58 3.95
N GLU A 127 7.63 2.89 4.87
CA GLU A 127 7.32 1.52 5.27
C GLU A 127 7.14 1.45 6.78
N LEU A 128 6.02 0.90 7.21
CA LEU A 128 5.77 0.57 8.61
C LEU A 128 5.65 -0.96 8.69
N VAL A 129 6.65 -1.59 9.28
CA VAL A 129 6.74 -3.04 9.42
C VAL A 129 6.21 -3.44 10.78
N LEU A 130 5.21 -4.34 10.79
CA LEU A 130 4.70 -4.94 12.02
C LEU A 130 5.46 -6.24 12.32
N ASP A 131 5.69 -6.50 13.61
CA ASP A 131 6.41 -7.68 14.08
C ASP A 131 5.47 -8.62 14.85
N ARG A 132 5.37 -9.85 14.37
CA ARG A 132 4.51 -10.86 14.98
C ARG A 132 4.93 -11.21 16.39
N LYS A 133 6.25 -11.29 16.68
CA LYS A 133 6.76 -11.61 18.01
C LYS A 133 6.37 -10.57 19.05
N ILE A 134 6.38 -9.28 18.65
CA ILE A 134 5.93 -8.18 19.51
C ILE A 134 4.42 -8.29 19.77
N ALA A 135 3.63 -8.61 18.73
CA ALA A 135 2.19 -8.79 18.86
C ALA A 135 1.83 -9.99 19.75
N GLU A 136 2.58 -11.09 19.68
CA GLU A 136 2.41 -12.27 20.53
C GLU A 136 2.68 -11.99 22.01
N GLN A 137 3.48 -10.98 22.31
CA GLN A 137 3.72 -10.45 23.66
C GLN A 137 2.69 -9.41 24.12
N PHE A 138 1.63 -9.20 23.31
CA PHE A 138 0.57 -8.21 23.58
C PHE A 138 1.04 -6.75 23.63
N TYR A 139 2.19 -6.42 23.04
CA TYR A 139 2.61 -5.03 22.87
C TYR A 139 2.04 -4.44 21.59
N TYR A 140 1.26 -3.38 21.71
CA TYR A 140 0.63 -2.68 20.58
C TYR A 140 0.86 -1.17 20.66
N PRO A 141 1.12 -0.52 19.51
CA PRO A 141 1.27 -1.09 18.17
C PRO A 141 2.55 -1.92 18.04
N ALA A 142 2.42 -3.11 17.42
CA ALA A 142 3.52 -4.08 17.27
C ALA A 142 4.49 -3.65 16.14
N VAL A 143 5.06 -2.46 16.24
CA VAL A 143 5.92 -1.87 15.21
C VAL A 143 7.36 -2.31 15.38
N ASN A 144 7.95 -2.82 14.30
CA ASN A 144 9.38 -3.07 14.22
C ASN A 144 10.09 -1.76 13.84
N ILE A 145 10.68 -1.08 14.81
CA ILE A 145 11.33 0.22 14.61
C ILE A 145 12.61 0.14 13.76
N PHE A 146 13.29 -1.01 13.76
CA PHE A 146 14.51 -1.21 12.97
C PHE A 146 14.23 -1.40 11.48
N LYS A 147 13.08 -2.00 11.14
CA LYS A 147 12.67 -2.27 9.76
C LYS A 147 11.73 -1.18 9.20
N SER A 148 11.24 -0.29 10.05
CA SER A 148 10.34 0.80 9.67
C SER A 148 11.10 2.09 9.40
N GLY A 149 10.64 2.87 8.42
CA GLY A 149 11.27 4.15 8.10
C GLY A 149 10.61 4.86 6.94
N THR A 150 11.06 6.07 6.68
CA THR A 150 10.62 6.87 5.53
C THR A 150 11.82 7.37 4.75
N ARG A 151 11.64 7.66 3.46
CA ARG A 151 12.65 8.33 2.64
C ARG A 151 12.72 9.80 3.03
N ARG A 152 13.94 10.37 2.99
CA ARG A 152 14.15 11.79 3.26
C ARG A 152 13.62 12.21 4.63
N GLU A 153 13.88 11.40 5.67
CA GLU A 153 13.45 11.68 7.05
C GLU A 153 14.01 13.02 7.58
N GLU A 154 15.12 13.50 7.00
CA GLU A 154 15.69 14.82 7.29
C GLU A 154 14.78 15.99 6.89
N LEU A 155 13.77 15.78 6.04
CA LEU A 155 12.76 16.78 5.70
C LEU A 155 11.62 16.84 6.71
N LEU A 156 11.50 15.84 7.56
CA LEU A 156 10.40 15.66 8.52
C LEU A 156 10.83 15.88 9.97
N LEU A 157 12.11 15.66 10.27
CA LEU A 157 12.66 15.63 11.62
C LEU A 157 13.75 16.69 11.78
N GLN A 158 13.85 17.23 12.98
CA GLN A 158 14.95 18.13 13.35
C GLN A 158 16.25 17.32 13.57
N SER A 159 17.42 17.96 13.41
CA SER A 159 18.72 17.28 13.50
C SER A 159 18.86 16.46 14.78
N PHE A 160 18.51 17.04 15.94
CA PHE A 160 18.64 16.34 17.22
C PHE A 160 17.72 15.10 17.34
N GLN A 161 16.59 15.08 16.62
CA GLN A 161 15.70 13.92 16.57
C GLN A 161 16.27 12.83 15.68
N LEU A 162 16.86 13.23 14.53
CA LEU A 162 17.55 12.31 13.62
C LEU A 162 18.70 11.59 14.32
N ASP A 163 19.54 12.33 15.03
CA ASP A 163 20.69 11.77 15.75
C ASP A 163 20.24 10.71 16.77
N LYS A 164 19.17 11.01 17.53
CA LYS A 164 18.59 10.06 18.49
C LYS A 164 18.00 8.81 17.82
N ILE A 165 17.32 8.98 16.68
CA ILE A 165 16.74 7.86 15.94
C ILE A 165 17.83 7.00 15.31
N HIS A 166 18.89 7.61 14.78
CA HIS A 166 20.02 6.87 14.22
C HIS A 166 20.75 6.09 15.33
N MET A 167 20.95 6.70 16.50
CA MET A 167 21.53 6.02 17.66
C MET A 167 20.68 4.82 18.10
N LEU A 168 19.34 5.00 18.19
CA LEU A 168 18.42 3.92 18.56
C LEU A 168 18.43 2.76 17.55
N ARG A 169 18.65 3.04 16.27
CA ARG A 169 18.68 2.01 15.20
C ARG A 169 20.05 1.34 15.04
N SER A 170 21.10 1.89 15.63
CA SER A 170 22.46 1.36 15.56
C SER A 170 22.80 0.35 16.66
N GLU A 171 21.96 0.23 17.68
CA GLU A 171 22.03 -0.80 18.74
C GLU A 171 21.34 -2.10 18.27
#